data_b9509dbda7f624a2c224d1146074eeb1
#
_entry.id   b9509dbda7f624a2c224d1146074eeb1
#
_cell.length_a   1.000
_cell.length_b   1.000
_cell.length_c   1.000
_cell.angle_alpha   90.00
_cell.angle_beta   90.00
_cell.angle_gamma   90.00
#
_symmetry.space_group_name_H-M   'P 1'
#
loop_
_entity.id
_entity.type
_entity.pdbx_description
1 polymer ?
#
loop_
_entity_poly.entity_id
_entity_poly.type
_entity_poly.pdbx_seq_one_letter_code
_entity_poly.pdbx_strand_id
1 'polypeptide(L)'
;MKEKMSKVIQISVLGKISGNVNADEVIGTRVTLKKMYSSGGEVLPFVSARALKYAIRQALKDRGFEIDPFYVDPRATEALRLRDSGRPDKYVDNDLFGYMSTVGRGESALRRQAPIALSYFKAVKDTPIKAEFGARFARPWGEEENPVPFEVEVAEFVGKVNCIIYDYIGDFRQDRKTAENVGGEEARRFLDEVPQMLSKEERKERLRAFLEIFLTPSYVLPRRTNSLNMPEYIASLVALSEKGPLPVFQYLNYDFENGKVKVEDLEKMVNREELKENARFFLIDYLDQVEKLPKEVRKCGVMEVVEESLRFMGYEGADS
;
A
#
# COMPACT_ATOMS: atom_id res chain seq x y z
N MET A 1 -3.02 -32.69 11.86
CA MET A 1 -3.90 -31.54 11.60
C MET A 1 -3.51 -30.97 10.24
N LYS A 2 -4.42 -30.92 9.25
CA LYS A 2 -4.15 -30.17 8.03
C LYS A 2 -4.02 -28.71 8.44
N GLU A 3 -2.88 -28.06 8.18
CA GLU A 3 -2.75 -26.62 8.33
C GLU A 3 -3.87 -25.97 7.52
N LYS A 4 -4.70 -25.18 8.19
CA LYS A 4 -5.74 -24.41 7.52
C LYS A 4 -5.01 -23.40 6.63
N MET A 5 -5.11 -23.56 5.33
CA MET A 5 -4.52 -22.61 4.37
C MET A 5 -5.09 -21.22 4.65
N SER A 6 -4.22 -20.21 4.67
CA SER A 6 -4.63 -18.84 4.97
C SER A 6 -5.46 -18.27 3.84
N LYS A 7 -6.58 -17.64 4.18
CA LYS A 7 -7.33 -16.81 3.24
C LYS A 7 -6.52 -15.57 2.87
N VAL A 8 -6.53 -15.23 1.61
CA VAL A 8 -5.86 -14.02 1.13
C VAL A 8 -6.73 -13.23 0.16
N ILE A 9 -6.64 -11.92 0.22
CA ILE A 9 -7.14 -10.99 -0.79
C ILE A 9 -5.93 -10.48 -1.56
N GLN A 10 -5.93 -10.61 -2.87
CA GLN A 10 -4.89 -10.07 -3.73
C GLN A 10 -5.50 -9.00 -4.63
N ILE A 11 -4.90 -7.83 -4.66
CA ILE A 11 -5.39 -6.68 -5.43
C ILE A 11 -4.27 -6.20 -6.33
N SER A 12 -4.56 -6.07 -7.62
CA SER A 12 -3.70 -5.41 -8.59
C SER A 12 -4.40 -4.16 -9.08
N VAL A 13 -3.72 -3.05 -9.10
CA VAL A 13 -4.27 -1.76 -9.53
C VAL A 13 -3.43 -1.19 -10.66
N LEU A 14 -4.10 -0.76 -11.73
CA LEU A 14 -3.55 0.14 -12.76
C LEU A 14 -4.04 1.56 -12.50
N GLY A 15 -3.13 2.53 -12.57
CA GLY A 15 -3.49 3.94 -12.41
C GLY A 15 -2.49 4.86 -13.04
N LYS A 16 -2.92 6.07 -13.38
CA LYS A 16 -2.06 7.16 -13.85
C LYS A 16 -1.49 7.92 -12.67
N ILE A 17 -0.24 8.28 -12.78
CA ILE A 17 0.48 9.13 -11.82
C ILE A 17 1.21 10.20 -12.60
N SER A 18 1.15 11.44 -12.13
CA SER A 18 1.81 12.59 -12.78
C SER A 18 2.51 13.48 -11.78
N GLY A 19 3.52 14.23 -12.26
CA GLY A 19 4.26 15.22 -11.50
C GLY A 19 5.50 14.69 -10.79
N ASN A 20 5.95 15.39 -9.74
CA ASN A 20 7.08 14.98 -8.89
C ASN A 20 6.59 14.13 -7.72
N VAL A 21 6.20 12.92 -8.01
CA VAL A 21 5.77 11.94 -7.00
C VAL A 21 6.96 11.20 -6.41
N ASN A 22 7.03 11.11 -5.08
CA ASN A 22 8.09 10.36 -4.40
C ASN A 22 9.52 10.81 -4.81
N ALA A 23 9.84 12.08 -4.55
CA ALA A 23 11.18 12.63 -4.76
C ALA A 23 12.27 11.76 -4.10
N ASP A 24 13.40 11.62 -4.76
CA ASP A 24 14.55 10.84 -4.30
C ASP A 24 15.54 11.72 -3.53
N GLU A 25 16.44 12.35 -4.24
CA GLU A 25 17.48 13.19 -3.67
C GLU A 25 17.47 14.58 -4.32
N VAL A 26 18.25 15.49 -3.72
CA VAL A 26 18.49 16.82 -4.29
C VAL A 26 19.93 16.88 -4.76
N ILE A 27 20.14 17.03 -6.07
CA ILE A 27 21.45 17.17 -6.70
C ILE A 27 21.63 18.63 -7.11
N GLY A 28 22.41 19.39 -6.33
CA GLY A 28 22.49 20.85 -6.48
C GLY A 28 21.13 21.49 -6.24
N THR A 29 20.52 22.07 -7.27
CA THR A 29 19.18 22.68 -7.21
C THR A 29 18.09 21.78 -7.77
N ARG A 30 18.42 20.57 -8.24
CA ARG A 30 17.48 19.62 -8.85
C ARG A 30 16.95 18.62 -7.86
N VAL A 31 15.62 18.53 -7.74
CA VAL A 31 14.91 17.48 -7.01
C VAL A 31 14.61 16.33 -7.98
N THR A 32 15.19 15.17 -7.74
CA THR A 32 15.05 14.00 -8.63
C THR A 32 13.84 13.14 -8.28
N LEU A 33 13.34 12.38 -9.26
CA LEU A 33 12.33 11.34 -9.08
C LEU A 33 12.98 10.00 -8.77
N LYS A 34 12.33 9.21 -7.91
CA LYS A 34 12.67 7.79 -7.74
C LYS A 34 12.37 7.02 -9.01
N LYS A 35 13.40 6.35 -9.52
CA LYS A 35 13.33 5.53 -10.72
C LYS A 35 14.18 4.28 -10.57
N MET A 36 13.79 3.23 -11.25
CA MET A 36 14.58 2.02 -11.41
C MET A 36 14.76 1.72 -12.89
N TYR A 37 15.72 0.88 -13.20
CA TYR A 37 16.00 0.45 -14.56
C TYR A 37 15.57 -1.01 -14.69
N SER A 38 14.87 -1.34 -15.78
CA SER A 38 14.62 -2.74 -16.13
C SER A 38 15.89 -3.40 -16.70
N SER A 39 15.88 -4.71 -16.85
CA SER A 39 16.97 -5.44 -17.51
C SER A 39 17.18 -5.02 -18.96
N GLY A 40 16.17 -4.43 -19.61
CA GLY A 40 16.23 -3.86 -20.95
C GLY A 40 16.69 -2.39 -21.01
N GLY A 41 17.03 -1.79 -19.87
CA GLY A 41 17.46 -0.39 -19.78
C GLY A 41 16.32 0.63 -19.73
N GLU A 42 15.06 0.19 -19.64
CA GLU A 42 13.90 1.08 -19.52
C GLU A 42 13.94 1.88 -18.21
N VAL A 43 13.58 3.14 -18.27
CA VAL A 43 13.46 4.03 -17.11
C VAL A 43 12.04 3.89 -16.54
N LEU A 44 11.92 3.39 -15.31
CA LEU A 44 10.66 3.10 -14.65
C LEU A 44 10.53 3.94 -13.37
N PRO A 45 9.93 5.14 -13.43
CA PRO A 45 9.61 5.90 -12.23
C PRO A 45 8.64 5.13 -11.34
N PHE A 46 8.73 5.36 -10.02
CA PHE A 46 7.89 4.65 -9.06
C PHE A 46 7.61 5.45 -7.79
N VAL A 47 6.49 5.13 -7.16
CA VAL A 47 6.21 5.48 -5.77
C VAL A 47 6.58 4.27 -4.90
N SER A 48 7.44 4.47 -3.90
CA SER A 48 7.85 3.37 -3.02
C SER A 48 6.67 2.88 -2.15
N ALA A 49 6.71 1.61 -1.78
CA ALA A 49 5.72 1.05 -0.87
C ALA A 49 5.66 1.81 0.48
N ARG A 50 6.78 2.37 0.94
CA ARG A 50 6.83 3.20 2.16
C ARG A 50 6.07 4.52 1.98
N ALA A 51 6.27 5.20 0.84
CA ALA A 51 5.57 6.43 0.51
C ALA A 51 4.06 6.19 0.36
N LEU A 52 3.67 5.08 -0.26
CA LEU A 52 2.28 4.69 -0.39
C LEU A 52 1.64 4.36 0.97
N LYS A 53 2.33 3.58 1.81
CA LYS A 53 1.88 3.31 3.19
C LYS A 53 1.75 4.59 4.01
N TYR A 54 2.66 5.55 3.84
CA TYR A 54 2.57 6.85 4.50
C TYR A 54 1.30 7.59 4.09
N ALA A 55 1.01 7.66 2.79
CA ALA A 55 -0.20 8.30 2.27
C ALA A 55 -1.48 7.64 2.83
N ILE A 56 -1.51 6.31 2.87
CA ILE A 56 -2.64 5.56 3.44
C ILE A 56 -2.77 5.78 4.96
N ARG A 57 -1.65 5.88 5.71
CA ARG A 57 -1.68 6.24 7.14
C ARG A 57 -2.34 7.60 7.37
N GLN A 58 -2.02 8.60 6.56
CA GLN A 58 -2.66 9.91 6.69
C GLN A 58 -4.17 9.81 6.42
N ALA A 59 -4.59 9.08 5.39
CA ALA A 59 -6.01 8.86 5.11
C ALA A 59 -6.74 8.06 6.22
N LEU A 60 -6.07 7.09 6.86
CA LEU A 60 -6.61 6.40 8.04
C LEU A 60 -6.76 7.36 9.23
N LYS A 61 -5.76 8.22 9.46
CA LYS A 61 -5.81 9.25 10.51
C LYS A 61 -6.99 10.22 10.27
N ASP A 62 -7.19 10.65 9.05
CA ASP A 62 -8.31 11.55 8.67
C ASP A 62 -9.67 10.88 8.88
N ARG A 63 -9.73 9.53 8.89
CA ARG A 63 -10.92 8.75 9.25
C ARG A 63 -11.05 8.48 10.76
N GLY A 64 -10.19 9.04 11.58
CA GLY A 64 -10.26 8.94 13.04
C GLY A 64 -9.48 7.78 13.67
N PHE A 65 -8.72 7.02 12.89
CA PHE A 65 -7.85 5.98 13.46
C PHE A 65 -6.62 6.58 14.11
N GLU A 66 -6.21 6.00 15.24
CA GLU A 66 -4.93 6.33 15.86
C GLU A 66 -3.76 5.73 15.05
N ILE A 67 -2.78 6.58 14.75
CA ILE A 67 -1.53 6.23 14.06
C ILE A 67 -0.37 6.34 15.03
N ASP A 68 0.57 5.41 14.95
CA ASP A 68 1.76 5.41 15.83
C ASP A 68 2.53 6.74 15.70
N PRO A 69 2.72 7.47 16.81
CA PRO A 69 3.43 8.74 16.78
C PRO A 69 4.95 8.56 16.56
N PHE A 70 5.46 7.34 16.52
CA PHE A 70 6.87 6.97 16.61
C PHE A 70 7.55 7.68 17.79
N TYR A 71 8.33 6.99 18.55
CA TYR A 71 9.02 7.67 19.60
C TYR A 71 10.54 7.52 19.54
N VAL A 72 11.22 8.55 20.02
CA VAL A 72 12.67 8.61 20.00
C VAL A 72 13.20 7.75 21.14
N ASP A 73 14.07 6.77 20.84
CA ASP A 73 14.76 6.01 21.88
C ASP A 73 15.73 6.95 22.62
N PRO A 74 15.47 7.28 23.90
CA PRO A 74 16.33 8.18 24.68
C PRO A 74 17.74 7.62 24.90
N ARG A 75 17.98 6.36 24.59
CA ARG A 75 19.29 5.69 24.70
C ARG A 75 20.14 5.81 23.44
N ALA A 76 19.62 6.41 22.36
CA ALA A 76 20.37 6.63 21.14
C ALA A 76 21.37 7.80 21.31
N THR A 77 22.66 7.52 21.23
CA THR A 77 23.73 8.49 21.51
C THR A 77 24.18 9.32 20.30
N GLU A 78 23.94 8.87 19.06
CA GLU A 78 24.48 9.52 17.85
C GLU A 78 23.47 9.84 16.75
N ALA A 79 22.33 9.22 16.74
CA ALA A 79 21.23 9.54 15.85
C ALA A 79 19.92 9.31 16.58
N LEU A 80 18.98 10.21 16.41
CA LEU A 80 17.60 10.03 16.86
C LEU A 80 17.04 8.77 16.18
N ARG A 81 17.01 7.66 16.91
CA ARG A 81 16.44 6.42 16.42
C ARG A 81 14.95 6.45 16.70
N LEU A 82 14.18 6.69 15.67
CA LEU A 82 12.74 6.52 15.72
C LEU A 82 12.43 5.03 15.75
N ARG A 83 11.59 4.62 16.69
CA ARG A 83 11.07 3.23 16.75
C ARG A 83 9.56 3.23 16.83
N ASP A 84 8.97 2.14 16.34
CA ASP A 84 7.56 1.88 16.51
C ASP A 84 7.25 1.62 17.99
N SER A 85 6.05 2.00 18.44
CA SER A 85 5.59 1.75 19.80
C SER A 85 5.34 0.27 20.10
N GLY A 86 5.13 -0.54 19.07
CA GLY A 86 4.79 -1.96 19.21
C GLY A 86 3.39 -2.18 19.80
N ARG A 87 2.44 -1.29 19.55
CA ARG A 87 1.05 -1.34 20.05
C ARG A 87 0.05 -1.52 18.90
N PRO A 88 -0.02 -2.74 18.31
CA PRO A 88 -0.94 -3.02 17.20
C PRO A 88 -2.41 -3.05 17.63
N ASP A 89 -2.67 -3.19 18.92
CA ASP A 89 -4.01 -3.07 19.50
C ASP A 89 -4.53 -1.63 19.41
N LYS A 90 -3.68 -0.67 19.67
CA LYS A 90 -3.99 0.76 19.70
C LYS A 90 -3.83 1.43 18.34
N TYR A 91 -2.68 1.24 17.68
CA TYR A 91 -2.32 1.92 16.45
C TYR A 91 -2.59 1.05 15.23
N VAL A 92 -3.52 1.51 14.38
CA VAL A 92 -3.98 0.73 13.22
C VAL A 92 -2.85 0.44 12.23
N ASP A 93 -1.90 1.32 12.07
CA ASP A 93 -0.77 1.13 11.16
C ASP A 93 0.23 0.08 11.66
N ASN A 94 0.42 -0.05 12.97
CA ASN A 94 1.20 -1.14 13.55
C ASN A 94 0.53 -2.50 13.30
N ASP A 95 -0.80 -2.57 13.33
CA ASP A 95 -1.53 -3.78 12.97
C ASP A 95 -1.43 -4.08 11.48
N LEU A 96 -1.85 -3.13 10.62
CA LEU A 96 -1.98 -3.36 9.18
C LEU A 96 -0.64 -3.48 8.45
N PHE A 97 0.35 -2.66 8.83
CA PHE A 97 1.62 -2.55 8.10
C PHE A 97 2.82 -3.14 8.82
N GLY A 98 2.57 -3.72 10.00
CA GLY A 98 3.61 -4.30 10.83
C GLY A 98 4.48 -3.25 11.53
N TYR A 99 5.30 -3.72 12.46
CA TYR A 99 6.23 -2.89 13.22
C TYR A 99 7.49 -3.68 13.60
N MET A 100 8.53 -2.95 13.99
CA MET A 100 9.71 -3.50 14.64
C MET A 100 10.14 -2.56 15.77
N SER A 101 10.00 -3.03 17.01
CA SER A 101 10.44 -2.34 18.21
C SER A 101 11.62 -3.09 18.83
N THR A 102 12.81 -2.49 18.82
CA THR A 102 14.02 -3.07 19.43
C THR A 102 13.92 -3.00 20.95
N VAL A 103 14.12 -4.14 21.62
CA VAL A 103 14.05 -4.28 23.06
C VAL A 103 15.47 -4.41 23.62
N GLY A 104 15.96 -3.37 24.31
CA GLY A 104 17.24 -3.40 25.00
C GLY A 104 18.49 -3.35 24.11
N ARG A 105 19.66 -3.67 24.71
CA ARG A 105 20.94 -3.82 24.00
C ARG A 105 21.05 -5.27 23.49
N GLY A 106 20.60 -5.53 22.26
CA GLY A 106 20.71 -6.88 21.69
C GLY A 106 19.90 -7.02 20.40
N GLU A 107 19.98 -8.19 19.78
CA GLU A 107 19.28 -8.52 18.52
C GLU A 107 17.79 -8.83 18.70
N SER A 108 17.29 -8.85 19.94
CA SER A 108 15.89 -9.16 20.23
C SER A 108 14.99 -7.97 19.95
N ALA A 109 13.96 -8.18 19.16
CA ALA A 109 12.96 -7.17 18.83
C ALA A 109 11.55 -7.74 18.88
N LEU A 110 10.62 -6.96 19.42
CA LEU A 110 9.20 -7.18 19.18
C LEU A 110 8.91 -6.80 17.74
N ARG A 111 8.30 -7.70 17.00
CA ARG A 111 8.03 -7.50 15.58
C ARG A 111 6.71 -8.14 15.17
N ARG A 112 6.04 -7.48 14.25
CA ARG A 112 4.86 -7.98 13.58
C ARG A 112 5.10 -8.05 12.08
N GLN A 113 4.88 -9.23 11.51
CA GLN A 113 4.77 -9.34 10.05
C GLN A 113 3.50 -8.63 9.60
N ALA A 114 3.63 -7.76 8.61
CA ALA A 114 2.51 -7.00 8.08
C ALA A 114 1.43 -7.93 7.47
N PRO A 115 0.16 -7.91 7.92
CA PRO A 115 -0.90 -8.60 7.20
C PRO A 115 -1.20 -7.97 5.85
N ILE A 116 -0.84 -6.70 5.63
CA ILE A 116 -0.99 -6.00 4.36
C ILE A 116 0.38 -5.67 3.78
N ALA A 117 0.71 -6.28 2.64
CA ALA A 117 1.92 -5.98 1.90
C ALA A 117 1.60 -5.31 0.56
N LEU A 118 2.35 -4.25 0.26
CA LEU A 118 2.23 -3.46 -0.96
C LEU A 118 3.51 -3.54 -1.77
N SER A 119 3.39 -3.66 -3.08
CA SER A 119 4.51 -3.46 -4.00
C SER A 119 4.80 -1.97 -4.21
N TYR A 120 5.83 -1.65 -4.96
CA TYR A 120 5.98 -0.30 -5.51
C TYR A 120 4.85 -0.03 -6.50
N PHE A 121 4.34 1.21 -6.54
CA PHE A 121 3.50 1.69 -7.62
C PHE A 121 4.42 2.16 -8.73
N LYS A 122 4.73 1.26 -9.65
CA LYS A 122 5.81 1.39 -10.63
C LYS A 122 5.26 1.52 -12.04
N ALA A 123 5.88 2.37 -12.85
CA ALA A 123 5.61 2.46 -14.27
C ALA A 123 5.67 1.09 -14.95
N VAL A 124 4.72 0.81 -15.84
CA VAL A 124 4.61 -0.48 -16.55
C VAL A 124 5.36 -0.50 -17.88
N LYS A 125 5.92 0.63 -18.29
CA LYS A 125 6.80 0.75 -19.45
C LYS A 125 7.80 1.90 -19.27
N ASP A 126 8.76 1.99 -20.17
CA ASP A 126 9.70 3.11 -20.29
C ASP A 126 8.97 4.45 -20.26
N THR A 127 9.46 5.38 -19.44
CA THR A 127 8.81 6.65 -19.19
C THR A 127 9.81 7.78 -19.27
N PRO A 128 9.64 8.75 -20.19
CA PRO A 128 10.48 9.93 -20.26
C PRO A 128 10.30 10.79 -19.01
N ILE A 129 11.43 11.20 -18.42
CA ILE A 129 11.48 12.12 -17.28
C ILE A 129 11.97 13.47 -17.79
N LYS A 130 11.26 14.53 -17.43
CA LYS A 130 11.64 15.91 -17.77
C LYS A 130 12.01 16.67 -16.51
N ALA A 131 12.93 17.64 -16.64
CA ALA A 131 13.18 18.63 -15.61
C ALA A 131 12.29 19.86 -15.88
N GLU A 132 11.54 20.27 -14.87
CA GLU A 132 10.79 21.52 -14.83
C GLU A 132 11.63 22.56 -14.10
N PHE A 133 11.85 23.71 -14.74
CA PHE A 133 12.53 24.83 -14.13
C PHE A 133 11.54 25.70 -13.33
N GLY A 134 11.92 26.10 -12.14
CA GLY A 134 11.20 27.03 -11.30
C GLY A 134 12.13 28.04 -10.64
N ALA A 135 11.57 29.12 -10.12
CA ALA A 135 12.32 30.09 -9.33
C ALA A 135 11.50 30.54 -8.11
N ARG A 136 12.17 30.77 -6.98
CA ARG A 136 11.59 31.36 -5.79
C ARG A 136 11.96 32.83 -5.73
N PHE A 137 10.97 33.66 -5.46
CA PHE A 137 11.11 35.10 -5.30
C PHE A 137 10.80 35.49 -3.86
N ALA A 138 11.46 36.55 -3.36
CA ALA A 138 11.14 37.13 -2.06
C ALA A 138 9.70 37.68 -2.01
N ARG A 139 9.13 37.70 -0.82
CA ARG A 139 7.81 38.29 -0.57
C ARG A 139 7.85 39.20 0.67
N PRO A 140 7.58 40.52 0.54
CA PRO A 140 7.18 41.21 -0.69
C PRO A 140 8.33 41.24 -1.71
N TRP A 141 7.97 41.42 -2.97
CA TRP A 141 8.92 41.55 -4.06
C TRP A 141 9.82 42.78 -3.85
N GLY A 142 11.16 42.59 -3.81
CA GLY A 142 12.16 43.64 -3.73
C GLY A 142 12.97 43.72 -5.03
N GLU A 143 13.37 44.90 -5.44
CA GLU A 143 14.11 45.12 -6.70
C GLU A 143 15.53 44.58 -6.66
N GLU A 144 16.08 44.32 -5.47
CA GLU A 144 17.49 43.95 -5.28
C GLU A 144 17.72 42.43 -5.04
N GLU A 145 16.68 41.62 -5.01
CA GLU A 145 16.84 40.18 -4.70
C GLU A 145 16.74 39.31 -5.95
N ASN A 146 17.84 38.61 -6.22
CA ASN A 146 17.86 37.61 -7.28
C ASN A 146 16.97 36.41 -6.94
N PRO A 147 16.17 35.92 -7.91
CA PRO A 147 15.39 34.72 -7.73
C PRO A 147 16.30 33.49 -7.49
N VAL A 148 15.90 32.61 -6.57
CA VAL A 148 16.61 31.35 -6.34
C VAL A 148 16.07 30.30 -7.31
N PRO A 149 16.84 29.88 -8.31
CA PRO A 149 16.42 28.88 -9.28
C PRO A 149 16.40 27.48 -8.65
N PHE A 150 15.49 26.64 -9.13
CA PHE A 150 15.47 25.20 -8.82
C PHE A 150 14.92 24.42 -10.01
N GLU A 151 15.22 23.13 -10.05
CA GLU A 151 14.68 22.20 -11.03
C GLU A 151 13.96 21.06 -10.32
N VAL A 152 12.90 20.54 -10.92
CA VAL A 152 12.14 19.42 -10.42
C VAL A 152 11.95 18.39 -11.53
N GLU A 153 12.41 17.18 -11.34
CA GLU A 153 12.08 16.09 -12.27
C GLU A 153 10.60 15.73 -12.16
N VAL A 154 9.93 15.66 -13.29
CA VAL A 154 8.52 15.31 -13.41
C VAL A 154 8.33 14.22 -14.45
N ALA A 155 7.33 13.37 -14.24
CA ALA A 155 6.92 12.35 -15.20
C ALA A 155 5.42 12.13 -15.13
N GLU A 156 4.83 11.61 -16.22
CA GLU A 156 3.49 11.04 -16.23
C GLU A 156 3.60 9.60 -16.72
N PHE A 157 3.00 8.67 -15.98
CA PHE A 157 3.05 7.25 -16.33
C PHE A 157 1.81 6.48 -15.89
N VAL A 158 1.49 5.43 -16.64
CA VAL A 158 0.62 4.37 -16.13
C VAL A 158 1.47 3.45 -15.27
N GLY A 159 1.11 3.35 -14.02
CA GLY A 159 1.77 2.48 -13.05
C GLY A 159 0.89 1.31 -12.64
N LYS A 160 1.55 0.33 -12.02
CA LYS A 160 0.90 -0.83 -11.42
C LYS A 160 1.37 -1.00 -9.99
N VAL A 161 0.42 -1.20 -9.07
CA VAL A 161 0.67 -1.58 -7.68
C VAL A 161 -0.08 -2.85 -7.35
N ASN A 162 0.57 -3.73 -6.59
CA ASN A 162 -0.02 -4.96 -6.10
C ASN A 162 -0.12 -4.92 -4.58
N CYS A 163 -1.19 -5.47 -4.05
CA CYS A 163 -1.46 -5.61 -2.63
C CYS A 163 -1.84 -7.04 -2.31
N ILE A 164 -1.36 -7.55 -1.19
CA ILE A 164 -1.83 -8.80 -0.61
C ILE A 164 -2.26 -8.54 0.83
N ILE A 165 -3.40 -9.13 1.22
CA ILE A 165 -4.00 -8.99 2.55
C ILE A 165 -4.22 -10.40 3.09
N TYR A 166 -3.62 -10.70 4.24
CA TYR A 166 -3.78 -11.94 4.98
C TYR A 166 -4.88 -11.82 6.04
N ASP A 167 -5.39 -12.94 6.51
CA ASP A 167 -6.54 -13.06 7.41
C ASP A 167 -6.26 -12.80 8.90
N TYR A 168 -5.04 -12.33 9.24
CA TYR A 168 -4.63 -12.10 10.64
C TYR A 168 -4.63 -10.62 11.08
N ILE A 169 -5.41 -9.74 10.41
CA ILE A 169 -5.64 -8.37 10.91
C ILE A 169 -6.28 -8.44 12.29
N GLY A 170 -5.71 -7.73 13.27
CA GLY A 170 -6.17 -7.72 14.65
C GLY A 170 -6.01 -9.05 15.41
N ASP A 171 -5.24 -10.00 14.86
CA ASP A 171 -4.85 -11.23 15.53
C ASP A 171 -3.37 -11.13 15.95
N PHE A 172 -3.13 -11.11 17.25
CA PHE A 172 -1.81 -10.88 17.83
C PHE A 172 -1.22 -12.13 18.52
N ARG A 173 -1.83 -13.29 18.33
CA ARG A 173 -1.37 -14.53 18.97
C ARG A 173 0.07 -14.89 18.61
N GLN A 174 0.48 -14.63 17.36
CA GLN A 174 1.86 -14.85 16.92
C GLN A 174 2.82 -13.80 17.49
N ASP A 175 2.37 -12.56 17.60
CA ASP A 175 3.14 -11.46 18.20
C ASP A 175 3.41 -11.73 19.68
N ARG A 176 2.41 -12.24 20.42
CA ARG A 176 2.53 -12.65 21.82
C ARG A 176 3.54 -13.78 22.01
N LYS A 177 3.53 -14.81 21.15
CA LYS A 177 4.56 -15.87 21.16
C LYS A 177 5.96 -15.31 20.92
N THR A 178 6.09 -14.33 20.03
CA THR A 178 7.36 -13.63 19.81
C THR A 178 7.79 -12.90 21.07
N ALA A 179 6.88 -12.19 21.75
CA ALA A 179 7.18 -11.49 23.00
C ALA A 179 7.61 -12.44 24.13
N GLU A 180 6.93 -13.59 24.27
CA GLU A 180 7.32 -14.65 25.23
C GLU A 180 8.77 -15.12 25.00
N ASN A 181 9.17 -15.30 23.75
CA ASN A 181 10.53 -15.73 23.38
C ASN A 181 11.58 -14.64 23.56
N VAL A 182 11.24 -13.36 23.34
CA VAL A 182 12.15 -12.23 23.49
C VAL A 182 12.43 -11.94 24.97
N GLY A 183 11.40 -11.98 25.81
CA GLY A 183 11.51 -11.67 27.23
C GLY A 183 11.83 -10.20 27.54
N GLY A 184 12.09 -9.90 28.82
CA GLY A 184 12.39 -8.53 29.26
C GLY A 184 11.14 -7.73 29.64
N GLU A 185 11.36 -6.50 30.10
CA GLU A 185 10.30 -5.63 30.64
C GLU A 185 9.29 -5.20 29.56
N GLU A 186 9.77 -4.77 28.39
CA GLU A 186 8.91 -4.33 27.29
C GLU A 186 8.07 -5.51 26.72
N ALA A 187 8.64 -6.71 26.67
CA ALA A 187 7.90 -7.90 26.25
C ALA A 187 6.82 -8.27 27.27
N ARG A 188 7.09 -8.16 28.56
CA ARG A 188 6.09 -8.35 29.64
C ARG A 188 4.96 -7.34 29.51
N ARG A 189 5.31 -6.06 29.37
CA ARG A 189 4.35 -4.99 29.14
C ARG A 189 3.46 -5.27 27.93
N PHE A 190 4.06 -5.72 26.81
CA PHE A 190 3.30 -6.12 25.61
C PHE A 190 2.31 -7.25 25.93
N LEU A 191 2.74 -8.28 26.64
CA LEU A 191 1.90 -9.42 27.04
C LEU A 191 0.76 -9.01 27.99
N ASP A 192 0.97 -8.03 28.84
CA ASP A 192 -0.02 -7.52 29.77
C ASP A 192 -1.07 -6.62 29.08
N GLU A 193 -0.64 -5.78 28.14
CA GLU A 193 -1.49 -4.73 27.55
C GLU A 193 -2.13 -5.12 26.23
N VAL A 194 -1.46 -5.93 25.38
CA VAL A 194 -1.95 -6.29 24.05
C VAL A 194 -2.79 -7.57 24.12
N PRO A 195 -4.08 -7.55 23.73
CA PRO A 195 -4.93 -8.74 23.74
C PRO A 195 -4.44 -9.79 22.75
N GLN A 196 -4.96 -11.01 22.84
CA GLN A 196 -4.68 -12.05 21.83
C GLN A 196 -5.29 -11.70 20.46
N MET A 197 -6.44 -11.04 20.47
CA MET A 197 -7.20 -10.69 19.27
C MET A 197 -8.14 -9.52 19.57
N LEU A 198 -8.32 -8.63 18.62
CA LEU A 198 -9.36 -7.60 18.66
C LEU A 198 -10.74 -8.19 18.42
N SER A 199 -11.78 -7.44 18.77
CA SER A 199 -13.15 -7.80 18.46
C SER A 199 -13.35 -7.98 16.95
N LYS A 200 -14.37 -8.73 16.56
CA LYS A 200 -14.70 -8.95 15.15
C LYS A 200 -15.04 -7.64 14.45
N GLU A 201 -15.71 -6.75 15.14
CA GLU A 201 -16.12 -5.42 14.68
C GLU A 201 -14.90 -4.53 14.40
N GLU A 202 -13.95 -4.43 15.33
CA GLU A 202 -12.73 -3.65 15.14
C GLU A 202 -11.88 -4.18 13.98
N ARG A 203 -11.76 -5.49 13.85
CA ARG A 203 -11.05 -6.14 12.73
C ARG A 203 -11.73 -5.84 11.39
N LYS A 204 -13.07 -5.92 11.35
CA LYS A 204 -13.89 -5.56 10.20
C LYS A 204 -13.68 -4.10 9.81
N GLU A 205 -13.73 -3.20 10.78
CA GLU A 205 -13.58 -1.76 10.57
C GLU A 205 -12.19 -1.39 10.01
N ARG A 206 -11.11 -1.97 10.57
CA ARG A 206 -9.75 -1.77 10.08
C ARG A 206 -9.58 -2.25 8.64
N LEU A 207 -10.08 -3.44 8.31
CA LEU A 207 -10.01 -3.97 6.95
C LEU A 207 -10.87 -3.15 5.99
N ARG A 208 -12.09 -2.78 6.37
CA ARG A 208 -13.00 -1.92 5.59
C ARG A 208 -12.34 -0.59 5.26
N ALA A 209 -11.83 0.10 6.26
CA ALA A 209 -11.19 1.41 6.08
C ALA A 209 -10.01 1.32 5.11
N PHE A 210 -9.15 0.30 5.24
CA PHE A 210 -8.06 0.10 4.31
C PHE A 210 -8.54 -0.16 2.87
N LEU A 211 -9.49 -1.08 2.68
CA LEU A 211 -10.02 -1.42 1.36
C LEU A 211 -10.68 -0.22 0.68
N GLU A 212 -11.49 0.53 1.40
CA GLU A 212 -12.12 1.74 0.89
C GLU A 212 -11.07 2.80 0.49
N ILE A 213 -10.09 3.10 1.34
CA ILE A 213 -9.02 4.05 1.02
C ILE A 213 -8.23 3.59 -0.21
N PHE A 214 -7.86 2.30 -0.24
CA PHE A 214 -7.00 1.78 -1.29
C PHE A 214 -7.72 1.63 -2.63
N LEU A 215 -9.00 1.22 -2.64
CA LEU A 215 -9.79 1.02 -3.86
C LEU A 215 -10.48 2.29 -4.37
N THR A 216 -10.66 3.34 -3.55
CA THR A 216 -11.21 4.65 -4.01
C THR A 216 -10.15 5.72 -4.21
N PRO A 217 -8.87 5.42 -4.37
CA PRO A 217 -7.64 6.21 -4.18
C PRO A 217 -7.82 7.50 -3.35
N SER A 218 -8.45 7.39 -2.19
CA SER A 218 -8.69 8.52 -1.29
C SER A 218 -7.48 8.82 -0.41
N TYR A 219 -6.32 9.00 -1.05
CA TYR A 219 -5.05 9.35 -0.41
C TYR A 219 -4.19 10.22 -1.33
N VAL A 220 -3.39 11.08 -0.71
CA VAL A 220 -2.46 11.97 -1.43
C VAL A 220 -1.03 11.43 -1.27
N LEU A 221 -0.36 11.19 -2.39
CA LEU A 221 1.02 10.73 -2.38
C LEU A 221 1.96 11.81 -1.83
N PRO A 222 3.03 11.43 -1.09
CA PRO A 222 4.00 12.38 -0.57
C PRO A 222 4.63 13.23 -1.69
N ARG A 223 4.79 14.52 -1.43
CA ARG A 223 5.31 15.51 -2.38
C ARG A 223 6.31 16.44 -1.72
N ARG A 224 7.27 16.91 -2.47
CA ARG A 224 8.15 18.02 -2.09
C ARG A 224 7.79 19.34 -2.80
N THR A 225 6.83 19.30 -3.71
CA THR A 225 6.31 20.46 -4.44
C THR A 225 4.88 20.75 -3.99
N ASN A 226 4.32 21.87 -4.44
CA ASN A 226 2.92 22.21 -4.17
C ASN A 226 1.93 21.55 -5.15
N SER A 227 2.41 20.71 -6.07
CA SER A 227 1.55 19.99 -7.01
C SER A 227 0.70 18.92 -6.30
N LEU A 228 -0.51 18.71 -6.79
CA LEU A 228 -1.37 17.63 -6.34
C LEU A 228 -0.84 16.30 -6.89
N ASN A 229 -0.70 15.31 -6.01
CA ASN A 229 -0.23 13.97 -6.36
C ASN A 229 -1.24 12.93 -5.85
N MET A 230 -2.38 12.86 -6.52
CA MET A 230 -3.36 11.78 -6.32
C MET A 230 -3.29 10.84 -7.54
N PRO A 231 -3.30 9.52 -7.33
CA PRO A 231 -3.37 8.58 -8.44
C PRO A 231 -4.77 8.58 -9.05
N GLU A 232 -4.85 8.46 -10.37
CA GLU A 232 -6.09 8.30 -11.12
C GLU A 232 -6.22 6.84 -11.54
N TYR A 233 -7.09 6.10 -10.87
CA TYR A 233 -7.23 4.67 -11.13
C TYR A 233 -7.92 4.39 -12.47
N ILE A 234 -7.42 3.38 -13.19
CA ILE A 234 -7.96 2.88 -14.44
C ILE A 234 -8.78 1.62 -14.15
N ALA A 235 -8.17 0.64 -13.51
CA ALA A 235 -8.82 -0.61 -13.15
C ALA A 235 -8.16 -1.27 -11.94
N SER A 236 -8.94 -2.07 -11.19
CA SER A 236 -8.43 -2.93 -10.13
C SER A 236 -8.94 -4.36 -10.32
N LEU A 237 -8.03 -5.32 -10.33
CA LEU A 237 -8.34 -6.75 -10.29
C LEU A 237 -8.21 -7.24 -8.85
N VAL A 238 -9.28 -7.86 -8.33
CA VAL A 238 -9.31 -8.42 -6.97
C VAL A 238 -9.53 -9.93 -7.06
N ALA A 239 -8.67 -10.68 -6.40
CA ALA A 239 -8.76 -12.13 -6.28
C ALA A 239 -8.90 -12.55 -4.81
N LEU A 240 -9.93 -13.33 -4.50
CA LEU A 240 -10.20 -13.89 -3.18
C LEU A 240 -9.86 -15.39 -3.18
N SER A 241 -8.77 -15.78 -2.51
CA SER A 241 -8.27 -17.16 -2.50
C SER A 241 -8.30 -17.78 -1.10
N GLU A 242 -8.82 -19.01 -1.00
CA GLU A 242 -8.78 -19.82 0.23
C GLU A 242 -7.52 -20.69 0.34
N LYS A 243 -6.67 -20.67 -0.68
CA LYS A 243 -5.46 -21.52 -0.76
C LYS A 243 -4.14 -20.73 -0.68
N GLY A 244 -4.18 -19.53 -0.09
CA GLY A 244 -3.02 -18.64 -0.02
C GLY A 244 -2.79 -17.86 -1.31
N PRO A 245 -1.60 -17.25 -1.48
CA PRO A 245 -1.27 -16.43 -2.63
C PRO A 245 -1.27 -17.23 -3.93
N LEU A 246 -1.86 -16.64 -4.98
CA LEU A 246 -1.89 -17.17 -6.34
C LEU A 246 -1.15 -16.22 -7.31
N PRO A 247 -0.62 -16.71 -8.45
CA PRO A 247 0.10 -15.89 -9.42
C PRO A 247 -0.84 -15.03 -10.28
N VAL A 248 -1.64 -14.15 -9.65
CA VAL A 248 -2.68 -13.34 -10.34
C VAL A 248 -2.18 -11.97 -10.80
N PHE A 249 -1.13 -11.45 -10.17
CA PHE A 249 -0.66 -10.08 -10.40
C PHE A 249 -0.16 -9.80 -11.82
N GLN A 250 0.23 -10.82 -12.56
CA GLN A 250 0.72 -10.70 -13.95
C GLN A 250 -0.38 -10.48 -14.99
N TYR A 251 -1.66 -10.61 -14.61
CA TYR A 251 -2.75 -10.63 -15.58
C TYR A 251 -3.52 -9.31 -15.69
N LEU A 252 -3.34 -8.35 -14.80
CA LEU A 252 -3.86 -7.00 -15.01
C LEU A 252 -2.81 -6.17 -15.74
N ASN A 253 -3.00 -5.94 -17.03
CA ASN A 253 -2.09 -5.19 -17.89
C ASN A 253 -2.81 -4.10 -18.67
N TYR A 254 -2.05 -3.09 -19.11
CA TYR A 254 -2.54 -1.95 -19.86
C TYR A 254 -2.15 -2.05 -21.33
N ASP A 255 -3.11 -1.81 -22.21
CA ASP A 255 -2.91 -1.70 -23.64
C ASP A 255 -2.68 -0.23 -23.99
N PHE A 256 -1.44 0.13 -24.31
CA PHE A 256 -1.08 1.51 -24.63
C PHE A 256 -1.53 1.94 -26.02
N GLU A 257 -1.79 1.00 -26.94
CA GLU A 257 -2.27 1.30 -28.28
C GLU A 257 -3.74 1.73 -28.25
N ASN A 258 -4.53 1.02 -27.44
CA ASN A 258 -5.97 1.24 -27.34
C ASN A 258 -6.39 2.04 -26.09
N GLY A 259 -5.44 2.38 -25.18
CA GLY A 259 -5.70 3.16 -23.98
C GLY A 259 -6.57 2.50 -22.93
N LYS A 260 -6.60 1.16 -22.85
CA LYS A 260 -7.50 0.37 -21.99
C LYS A 260 -6.83 -0.83 -21.34
N VAL A 261 -7.59 -1.55 -20.52
CA VAL A 261 -7.16 -2.83 -19.92
C VAL A 261 -7.06 -3.91 -21.00
N LYS A 262 -6.00 -4.74 -20.94
CA LYS A 262 -5.86 -5.94 -21.80
C LYS A 262 -6.74 -7.07 -21.29
N VAL A 263 -7.94 -7.20 -21.86
CA VAL A 263 -8.92 -8.24 -21.48
C VAL A 263 -8.41 -9.64 -21.81
N GLU A 264 -7.62 -9.78 -22.89
CA GLU A 264 -7.03 -11.06 -23.33
C GLU A 264 -6.14 -11.67 -22.25
N ASP A 265 -5.51 -10.85 -21.40
CA ASP A 265 -4.69 -11.37 -20.29
C ASP A 265 -5.56 -11.86 -19.14
N LEU A 266 -6.73 -11.27 -18.91
CA LEU A 266 -7.73 -11.81 -17.97
C LEU A 266 -8.30 -13.14 -18.47
N GLU A 267 -8.52 -13.29 -19.78
CA GLU A 267 -8.93 -14.56 -20.39
C GLU A 267 -7.87 -15.65 -20.19
N LYS A 268 -6.58 -15.33 -20.38
CA LYS A 268 -5.46 -16.26 -20.09
C LYS A 268 -5.45 -16.66 -18.61
N MET A 269 -5.76 -15.73 -17.70
CA MET A 269 -5.81 -16.00 -16.26
C MET A 269 -6.87 -17.06 -15.92
N VAL A 270 -8.09 -16.88 -16.40
CA VAL A 270 -9.21 -17.79 -16.07
C VAL A 270 -9.17 -19.11 -16.83
N ASN A 271 -8.35 -19.21 -17.88
CA ASN A 271 -8.08 -20.47 -18.57
C ASN A 271 -7.08 -21.37 -17.81
N ARG A 272 -6.47 -20.89 -16.74
CA ARG A 272 -5.63 -21.68 -15.86
C ARG A 272 -6.48 -22.30 -14.77
N GLU A 273 -6.61 -23.63 -14.78
CA GLU A 273 -7.43 -24.38 -13.82
C GLU A 273 -7.09 -24.07 -12.38
N GLU A 274 -5.76 -23.99 -12.05
CA GLU A 274 -5.29 -23.71 -10.71
C GLU A 274 -5.74 -22.33 -10.19
N LEU A 275 -6.01 -21.36 -11.06
CA LEU A 275 -6.52 -20.05 -10.69
C LEU A 275 -8.04 -20.05 -10.60
N LYS A 276 -8.70 -20.59 -11.63
CA LYS A 276 -10.14 -20.64 -11.74
C LYS A 276 -10.81 -21.38 -10.58
N GLU A 277 -10.25 -22.51 -10.16
CA GLU A 277 -10.81 -23.35 -9.10
C GLU A 277 -10.53 -22.81 -7.69
N ASN A 278 -9.52 -21.95 -7.52
CA ASN A 278 -9.01 -21.56 -6.20
C ASN A 278 -9.26 -20.11 -5.81
N ALA A 279 -9.82 -19.31 -6.72
CA ALA A 279 -10.14 -17.91 -6.42
C ALA A 279 -11.43 -17.44 -7.09
N ARG A 280 -12.04 -16.41 -6.50
CA ARG A 280 -13.09 -15.60 -7.12
C ARG A 280 -12.46 -14.30 -7.60
N PHE A 281 -12.82 -13.86 -8.81
CA PHE A 281 -12.22 -12.69 -9.44
C PHE A 281 -13.23 -11.58 -9.65
N PHE A 282 -12.82 -10.35 -9.34
CA PHE A 282 -13.60 -9.14 -9.52
C PHE A 282 -12.76 -8.10 -10.25
N LEU A 283 -13.37 -7.39 -11.18
CA LEU A 283 -12.77 -6.23 -11.82
C LEU A 283 -13.57 -4.98 -11.49
N ILE A 284 -12.87 -3.98 -10.94
CA ILE A 284 -13.37 -2.61 -10.83
C ILE A 284 -12.82 -1.85 -12.03
N ASP A 285 -13.71 -1.34 -12.87
CA ASP A 285 -13.39 -0.55 -14.05
C ASP A 285 -13.80 0.90 -13.79
N TYR A 286 -12.84 1.75 -13.39
CA TYR A 286 -13.12 3.12 -12.98
C TYR A 286 -13.49 4.05 -14.12
N LEU A 287 -13.12 3.69 -15.35
CA LEU A 287 -13.34 4.50 -16.56
C LEU A 287 -14.45 3.98 -17.45
N ASP A 288 -15.09 2.88 -17.05
CA ASP A 288 -16.13 2.17 -17.80
C ASP A 288 -15.74 1.81 -19.25
N GLN A 289 -14.48 1.38 -19.43
CA GLN A 289 -13.88 1.10 -20.73
C GLN A 289 -13.91 -0.38 -21.11
N VAL A 290 -14.27 -1.27 -20.18
CA VAL A 290 -14.30 -2.72 -20.40
C VAL A 290 -15.73 -3.18 -20.70
N GLU A 291 -16.00 -3.50 -21.96
CA GLU A 291 -17.33 -3.93 -22.42
C GLU A 291 -17.61 -5.40 -22.13
N LYS A 292 -16.60 -6.27 -22.30
CA LYS A 292 -16.74 -7.72 -22.12
C LYS A 292 -15.64 -8.25 -21.22
N LEU A 293 -16.02 -9.15 -20.32
CA LEU A 293 -15.13 -9.88 -19.44
C LEU A 293 -15.33 -11.38 -19.58
N PRO A 294 -14.31 -12.21 -19.27
CA PRO A 294 -14.51 -13.63 -19.04
C PRO A 294 -15.61 -13.86 -17.98
N LYS A 295 -16.38 -14.93 -18.12
CA LYS A 295 -17.51 -15.22 -17.21
C LYS A 295 -17.09 -15.38 -15.75
N GLU A 296 -15.87 -15.79 -15.53
CA GLU A 296 -15.26 -16.01 -14.22
C GLU A 296 -14.82 -14.71 -13.53
N VAL A 297 -14.76 -13.58 -14.26
CA VAL A 297 -14.40 -12.27 -13.74
C VAL A 297 -15.64 -11.40 -13.67
N ARG A 298 -16.07 -11.05 -12.47
CA ARG A 298 -17.26 -10.23 -12.25
C ARG A 298 -16.89 -8.74 -12.25
N LYS A 299 -17.54 -7.94 -13.13
CA LYS A 299 -17.43 -6.47 -13.07
C LYS A 299 -18.26 -5.96 -11.89
N CYS A 300 -17.66 -5.20 -10.99
CA CYS A 300 -18.28 -4.72 -9.75
C CYS A 300 -17.86 -3.28 -9.44
N GLY A 301 -18.69 -2.58 -8.66
CA GLY A 301 -18.30 -1.33 -8.02
C GLY A 301 -17.40 -1.54 -6.80
N VAL A 302 -16.73 -0.46 -6.37
CA VAL A 302 -15.81 -0.50 -5.21
C VAL A 302 -16.48 -1.07 -3.97
N MET A 303 -17.64 -0.53 -3.59
CA MET A 303 -18.32 -0.95 -2.34
C MET A 303 -18.76 -2.41 -2.37
N GLU A 304 -19.18 -2.91 -3.54
CA GLU A 304 -19.53 -4.32 -3.70
C GLU A 304 -18.31 -5.23 -3.47
N VAL A 305 -17.14 -4.86 -4.01
CA VAL A 305 -15.89 -5.60 -3.80
C VAL A 305 -15.45 -5.52 -2.33
N VAL A 306 -15.62 -4.39 -1.67
CA VAL A 306 -15.35 -4.25 -0.23
C VAL A 306 -16.20 -5.22 0.58
N GLU A 307 -17.52 -5.27 0.34
CA GLU A 307 -18.43 -6.17 1.06
C GLU A 307 -18.12 -7.65 0.78
N GLU A 308 -17.85 -8.02 -0.48
CA GLU A 308 -17.44 -9.38 -0.85
C GLU A 308 -16.13 -9.78 -0.15
N SER A 309 -15.19 -8.85 -0.03
CA SER A 309 -13.91 -9.06 0.67
C SER A 309 -14.10 -9.27 2.18
N LEU A 310 -14.96 -8.47 2.80
CA LEU A 310 -15.29 -8.60 4.22
C LEU A 310 -16.02 -9.92 4.50
N ARG A 311 -16.99 -10.28 3.66
CA ARG A 311 -17.72 -11.57 3.74
C ARG A 311 -16.74 -12.73 3.60
N PHE A 312 -15.83 -12.67 2.63
CA PHE A 312 -14.81 -13.67 2.41
C PHE A 312 -13.91 -13.87 3.63
N MET A 313 -13.50 -12.79 4.29
CA MET A 313 -12.69 -12.84 5.52
C MET A 313 -13.51 -13.27 6.75
N GLY A 314 -14.83 -13.44 6.64
CA GLY A 314 -15.72 -13.89 7.72
C GLY A 314 -16.14 -12.76 8.68
N TYR A 315 -16.10 -11.51 8.21
CA TYR A 315 -16.49 -10.36 9.04
C TYR A 315 -17.96 -9.95 8.90
N GLU A 316 -18.70 -10.46 7.93
CA GLU A 316 -20.16 -10.31 7.95
C GLU A 316 -20.77 -11.24 8.99
N GLY A 317 -21.57 -10.68 9.88
CA GLY A 317 -22.46 -11.43 10.73
C GLY A 317 -23.58 -12.02 9.89
N ALA A 318 -24.11 -13.16 10.31
CA ALA A 318 -25.44 -13.56 9.96
C ALA A 318 -26.41 -12.53 10.60
N ASP A 319 -26.64 -11.42 9.93
CA ASP A 319 -27.82 -10.61 10.22
C ASP A 319 -28.95 -11.22 9.38
N SER A 320 -29.64 -12.11 10.06
CA SER A 320 -30.96 -12.60 9.68
C SER A 320 -32.02 -11.54 9.91
#